data_54640083d04edcecb63565cf986ff272
#
_entry.id   54640083d04edcecb63565cf986ff272
#
_cell.length_a   1.000
_cell.length_b   1.000
_cell.length_c   1.000
_cell.angle_alpha   90.00
_cell.angle_beta   90.00
_cell.angle_gamma   90.00
#
_symmetry.space_group_name_H-M   'P 1'
#
loop_
_entity.id
_entity.type
_entity.pdbx_description
1 polymer ?
#
loop_
_entity_poly.entity_id
_entity_poly.type
_entity_poly.pdbx_seq_one_letter_code
_entity_poly.pdbx_strand_id
1 'polypeptide(L)'
;PKGKSDNEVMRFCQSFMSELYRHIGADVDIPAGDIGVGAREIGFLYGQYKRLSNQFASVLTGKDLTYGGSLIRPEATGYGTVYFVENMLKTRRESLEGKRVLISGSGNVAQYAAEKLLHRDAKVLTLSDSGGFEYFPDGMNRDQLHDLMAFKTERRDRLAVYAEET
;
A
#
# COMPACT_ATOMS: atom_id res chain seq x y z
N PRO A 1 -13.10 3.16 -1.16
CA PRO A 1 -14.28 2.82 -1.95
C PRO A 1 -13.87 2.35 -3.34
N LYS A 2 -13.73 1.00 -3.49
CA LYS A 2 -13.43 0.39 -4.78
C LYS A 2 -14.54 0.71 -5.79
N GLY A 3 -14.17 0.94 -7.04
CA GLY A 3 -15.09 1.24 -8.13
C GLY A 3 -15.64 2.67 -8.15
N LYS A 4 -15.11 3.56 -7.31
CA LYS A 4 -15.46 4.97 -7.32
C LYS A 4 -14.45 5.79 -8.12
N SER A 5 -14.94 6.78 -8.86
CA SER A 5 -14.11 7.72 -9.60
C SER A 5 -13.30 8.59 -8.65
N ASP A 6 -12.20 9.17 -9.14
CA ASP A 6 -11.38 10.10 -8.37
C ASP A 6 -12.19 11.31 -7.85
N ASN A 7 -13.16 11.78 -8.65
CA ASN A 7 -14.07 12.87 -8.22
C ASN A 7 -14.99 12.47 -7.07
N GLU A 8 -15.52 11.24 -7.06
CA GLU A 8 -16.34 10.75 -5.96
C GLU A 8 -15.51 10.60 -4.68
N VAL A 9 -14.29 10.05 -4.80
CA VAL A 9 -13.36 9.92 -3.67
C VAL A 9 -12.94 11.29 -3.15
N MET A 10 -12.63 12.23 -4.03
CA MET A 10 -12.30 13.61 -3.65
C MET A 10 -13.42 14.26 -2.87
N ARG A 11 -14.67 14.20 -3.34
CA ARG A 11 -15.84 14.76 -2.65
C ARG A 11 -16.04 14.13 -1.27
N PHE A 12 -15.86 12.83 -1.17
CA PHE A 12 -15.91 12.12 0.11
C PHE A 12 -14.84 12.65 1.08
N CYS A 13 -13.59 12.72 0.64
CA CYS A 13 -12.48 13.23 1.44
C CYS A 13 -12.71 14.69 1.88
N GLN A 14 -13.22 15.53 0.99
CA GLN A 14 -13.52 16.91 1.28
C GLN A 14 -14.66 17.04 2.32
N SER A 15 -15.74 16.28 2.15
CA SER A 15 -16.85 16.25 3.10
C SER A 15 -16.39 15.78 4.49
N PHE A 16 -15.63 14.68 4.53
CA PHE A 16 -15.07 14.14 5.77
C PHE A 16 -14.15 15.15 6.47
N MET A 17 -13.25 15.79 5.73
CA MET A 17 -12.34 16.78 6.29
C MET A 17 -13.05 18.04 6.76
N SER A 18 -14.21 18.41 6.16
CA SER A 18 -15.01 19.56 6.61
C SER A 18 -15.53 19.41 8.04
N GLU A 19 -15.69 18.17 8.50
CA GLU A 19 -16.01 17.89 9.92
C GLU A 19 -14.76 17.68 10.76
N LEU A 20 -13.79 16.95 10.23
CA LEU A 20 -12.60 16.53 10.98
C LEU A 20 -11.64 17.68 11.30
N TYR A 21 -11.53 18.71 10.44
CA TYR A 21 -10.47 19.73 10.55
C TYR A 21 -10.45 20.49 11.89
N ARG A 22 -11.58 20.53 12.60
CA ARG A 22 -11.72 21.19 13.93
C ARG A 22 -11.05 20.39 15.04
N HIS A 23 -10.80 19.11 14.81
CA HIS A 23 -10.33 18.16 15.82
C HIS A 23 -8.89 17.72 15.61
N ILE A 24 -8.25 18.20 14.55
CA ILE A 24 -6.86 17.85 14.20
C ILE A 24 -5.99 19.10 14.06
N GLY A 25 -4.70 18.94 14.24
CA GLY A 25 -3.74 20.04 14.14
C GLY A 25 -2.33 19.54 14.31
N ALA A 26 -1.33 20.40 14.02
CA ALA A 26 0.08 20.03 14.13
C ALA A 26 0.48 19.59 15.54
N ASP A 27 -0.19 20.11 16.57
CA ASP A 27 0.08 19.86 17.98
C ASP A 27 -1.12 19.15 18.68
N VAL A 28 -2.03 18.55 17.91
CA VAL A 28 -3.20 17.82 18.43
C VAL A 28 -3.13 16.40 17.91
N ASP A 29 -3.98 16.02 16.96
CA ASP A 29 -3.98 14.71 16.33
C ASP A 29 -3.49 14.82 14.89
N ILE A 30 -2.59 13.91 14.50
CA ILE A 30 -2.03 13.84 13.14
C ILE A 30 -2.45 12.53 12.49
N PRO A 31 -3.55 12.50 11.73
CA PRO A 31 -3.99 11.30 11.03
C PRO A 31 -2.99 10.83 9.99
N ALA A 32 -2.99 9.52 9.75
CA ALA A 32 -2.12 8.85 8.79
C ALA A 32 -2.92 8.07 7.75
N GLY A 33 -2.28 7.75 6.63
CA GLY A 33 -2.81 6.81 5.66
C GLY A 33 -2.83 5.39 6.23
N ASP A 34 -3.78 4.59 5.76
CA ASP A 34 -3.96 3.19 6.11
C ASP A 34 -4.64 2.46 4.93
N ILE A 35 -5.23 1.28 5.16
CA ILE A 35 -5.91 0.50 4.10
C ILE A 35 -6.86 1.38 3.29
N GLY A 36 -6.59 1.48 1.99
CA GLY A 36 -7.38 2.27 1.05
C GLY A 36 -7.21 3.79 1.13
N VAL A 37 -6.27 4.29 1.93
CA VAL A 37 -5.93 5.71 2.07
C VAL A 37 -4.46 5.91 1.73
N GLY A 38 -4.19 6.24 0.50
CA GLY A 38 -2.84 6.52 -0.02
C GLY A 38 -2.60 8.00 -0.31
N ALA A 39 -1.57 8.27 -1.10
CA ALA A 39 -1.15 9.63 -1.46
C ALA A 39 -2.28 10.47 -2.08
N ARG A 40 -3.15 9.85 -2.90
CA ARG A 40 -4.31 10.51 -3.52
C ARG A 40 -5.29 11.03 -2.47
N GLU A 41 -5.72 10.16 -1.56
CA GLU A 41 -6.67 10.50 -0.50
C GLU A 41 -6.07 11.53 0.46
N ILE A 42 -4.81 11.37 0.84
CA ILE A 42 -4.09 12.33 1.69
C ILE A 42 -4.02 13.70 0.99
N GLY A 43 -3.78 13.75 -0.31
CA GLY A 43 -3.80 14.98 -1.08
C GLY A 43 -5.16 15.68 -1.04
N PHE A 44 -6.25 14.94 -1.22
CA PHE A 44 -7.61 15.50 -1.14
C PHE A 44 -7.97 15.97 0.27
N LEU A 45 -7.61 15.23 1.30
CA LEU A 45 -7.82 15.60 2.70
C LEU A 45 -7.03 16.85 3.07
N TYR A 46 -5.74 16.88 2.73
CA TYR A 46 -4.88 18.01 3.04
C TYR A 46 -5.30 19.30 2.29
N GLY A 47 -5.64 19.17 1.01
CA GLY A 47 -6.14 20.30 0.23
C GLY A 47 -7.38 20.95 0.86
N GLN A 48 -8.32 20.15 1.34
CA GLN A 48 -9.51 20.65 2.05
C GLN A 48 -9.16 21.23 3.42
N TYR A 49 -8.28 20.59 4.20
CA TYR A 49 -7.81 21.14 5.47
C TYR A 49 -7.19 22.51 5.28
N LYS A 50 -6.25 22.66 4.35
CA LYS A 50 -5.59 23.93 4.03
C LYS A 50 -6.60 25.01 3.62
N ARG A 51 -7.62 24.64 2.83
CA ARG A 51 -8.67 25.56 2.39
C ARG A 51 -9.51 26.07 3.54
N LEU A 52 -9.84 25.20 4.52
CA LEU A 52 -10.69 25.56 5.67
C LEU A 52 -9.93 26.31 6.76
N SER A 53 -8.73 25.84 7.12
CA SER A 53 -7.92 26.41 8.19
C SER A 53 -7.10 27.62 7.76
N ASN A 54 -6.88 27.80 6.44
CA ASN A 54 -5.97 28.78 5.86
C ASN A 54 -4.52 28.65 6.40
N GLN A 55 -4.10 27.42 6.73
CA GLN A 55 -2.79 27.15 7.30
C GLN A 55 -2.05 26.09 6.48
N PHE A 56 -0.73 26.30 6.31
CA PHE A 56 0.18 25.29 5.80
C PHE A 56 0.81 24.56 7.00
N ALA A 57 0.04 23.65 7.59
CA ALA A 57 0.41 22.95 8.81
C ALA A 57 0.68 21.47 8.59
N SER A 58 1.45 20.89 9.49
CA SER A 58 1.83 19.46 9.44
C SER A 58 0.77 18.59 10.13
N VAL A 59 -0.40 18.45 9.53
CA VAL A 59 -1.57 17.79 10.14
C VAL A 59 -1.89 16.39 9.64
N LEU A 60 -1.22 15.92 8.60
CA LEU A 60 -1.41 14.60 8.00
C LEU A 60 -0.06 14.01 7.64
N THR A 61 0.14 12.71 7.89
CA THR A 61 1.30 12.00 7.35
C THR A 61 1.03 11.54 5.92
N GLY A 62 2.08 11.17 5.18
CA GLY A 62 1.94 10.69 3.81
C GLY A 62 1.64 11.78 2.77
N LYS A 63 1.87 13.05 3.10
CA LYS A 63 1.81 14.17 2.17
C LYS A 63 2.94 14.08 1.14
N ASP A 64 2.69 14.57 -0.06
CA ASP A 64 3.72 14.75 -1.08
C ASP A 64 4.71 15.86 -0.70
N LEU A 65 5.92 15.78 -1.27
CA LEU A 65 6.98 16.78 -1.04
C LEU A 65 6.55 18.21 -1.39
N THR A 66 5.72 18.38 -2.42
CA THR A 66 5.26 19.69 -2.90
C THR A 66 4.33 20.41 -1.92
N TYR A 67 3.77 19.69 -0.94
CA TYR A 67 2.92 20.28 0.10
C TYR A 67 3.29 19.83 1.52
N GLY A 68 4.60 19.78 1.78
CA GLY A 68 5.14 19.64 3.14
C GLY A 68 5.28 18.21 3.64
N GLY A 69 5.28 17.22 2.75
CA GLY A 69 5.56 15.83 3.08
C GLY A 69 7.03 15.48 3.12
N SER A 70 7.31 14.27 3.53
CA SER A 70 8.65 13.65 3.50
C SER A 70 8.75 12.68 2.34
N LEU A 71 9.97 12.35 1.92
CA LEU A 71 10.20 11.34 0.90
C LEU A 71 9.66 9.98 1.40
N ILE A 72 8.72 9.43 0.63
CA ILE A 72 8.14 8.12 0.91
C ILE A 72 9.05 7.03 0.34
N ARG A 73 9.17 5.94 1.08
CA ARG A 73 9.73 4.67 0.60
C ARG A 73 8.60 3.64 0.55
N PRO A 74 7.99 3.43 -0.63
CA PRO A 74 6.83 2.53 -0.78
C PRO A 74 7.11 1.11 -0.31
N GLU A 75 8.34 0.65 -0.47
CA GLU A 75 8.81 -0.69 -0.13
C GLU A 75 8.99 -0.94 1.39
N ALA A 76 9.08 0.12 2.19
CA ALA A 76 9.59 0.01 3.57
C ALA A 76 8.82 -0.99 4.44
N THR A 77 7.50 -1.01 4.40
CA THR A 77 6.68 -1.90 5.23
C THR A 77 6.78 -3.35 4.76
N GLY A 78 6.70 -3.58 3.45
CA GLY A 78 6.85 -4.92 2.87
C GLY A 78 8.23 -5.51 3.13
N TYR A 79 9.27 -4.74 2.89
CA TYR A 79 10.65 -5.14 3.16
C TYR A 79 10.90 -5.40 4.65
N GLY A 80 10.42 -4.50 5.51
CA GLY A 80 10.54 -4.65 6.96
C GLY A 80 9.90 -5.93 7.49
N THR A 81 8.74 -6.30 6.94
CA THR A 81 8.08 -7.57 7.26
C THR A 81 8.97 -8.77 6.91
N VAL A 82 9.57 -8.78 5.73
CA VAL A 82 10.47 -9.87 5.30
C VAL A 82 11.74 -9.91 6.14
N TYR A 83 12.34 -8.77 6.48
CA TYR A 83 13.50 -8.73 7.39
C TYR A 83 13.16 -9.26 8.78
N PHE A 84 11.97 -9.00 9.27
CA PHE A 84 11.53 -9.55 10.55
C PHE A 84 11.41 -11.09 10.48
N VAL A 85 10.77 -11.62 9.41
CA VAL A 85 10.68 -13.07 9.18
C VAL A 85 12.07 -13.70 9.04
N GLU A 86 12.99 -13.05 8.33
CA GLU A 86 14.37 -13.50 8.18
C GLU A 86 15.06 -13.65 9.55
N ASN A 87 14.87 -12.68 10.44
CA ASN A 87 15.41 -12.71 11.79
C ASN A 87 14.76 -13.81 12.65
N MET A 88 13.45 -14.04 12.50
CA MET A 88 12.76 -15.18 13.14
C MET A 88 13.33 -16.51 12.69
N LEU A 89 13.58 -16.70 11.39
CA LEU A 89 14.16 -17.93 10.84
C LEU A 89 15.60 -18.15 11.35
N LYS A 90 16.40 -17.09 11.47
CA LYS A 90 17.76 -17.16 12.02
C LYS A 90 17.80 -17.74 13.43
N THR A 91 16.78 -17.52 14.25
CA THR A 91 16.69 -18.12 15.60
C THR A 91 16.62 -19.64 15.54
N ARG A 92 16.15 -20.19 14.42
CA ARG A 92 16.07 -21.63 14.14
C ARG A 92 17.20 -22.14 13.24
N ARG A 93 18.16 -21.27 12.92
CA ARG A 93 19.24 -21.55 11.96
C ARG A 93 18.71 -21.89 10.55
N GLU A 94 17.63 -21.26 10.16
CA GLU A 94 17.00 -21.38 8.86
C GLU A 94 17.16 -20.09 8.04
N SER A 95 16.98 -20.20 6.70
CA SER A 95 16.94 -19.07 5.76
C SER A 95 15.62 -19.03 4.99
N LEU A 96 15.41 -17.95 4.23
CA LEU A 96 14.28 -17.84 3.30
C LEU A 96 14.49 -18.59 1.99
N GLU A 97 15.73 -18.90 1.62
CA GLU A 97 16.09 -19.56 0.38
C GLU A 97 15.29 -20.86 0.19
N GLY A 98 14.64 -20.98 -0.96
CA GLY A 98 13.82 -22.14 -1.33
C GLY A 98 12.53 -22.33 -0.54
N LYS A 99 12.23 -21.50 0.46
CA LYS A 99 10.98 -21.61 1.23
C LYS A 99 9.79 -21.23 0.38
N ARG A 100 8.72 -21.99 0.54
CA ARG A 100 7.41 -21.70 -0.06
C ARG A 100 6.66 -20.73 0.83
N VAL A 101 6.24 -19.60 0.27
CA VAL A 101 5.61 -18.51 1.02
C VAL A 101 4.23 -18.20 0.43
N LEU A 102 3.25 -18.14 1.31
CA LEU A 102 1.91 -17.67 0.99
C LEU A 102 1.76 -16.23 1.49
N ILE A 103 1.31 -15.33 0.62
CA ILE A 103 1.04 -13.94 0.97
C ILE A 103 -0.46 -13.71 0.87
N SER A 104 -1.05 -13.21 1.96
CA SER A 104 -2.41 -12.70 1.98
C SER A 104 -2.38 -11.21 1.65
N GLY A 105 -3.15 -10.81 0.64
CA GLY A 105 -3.17 -9.44 0.13
C GLY A 105 -2.52 -9.29 -1.25
N SER A 106 -2.78 -8.18 -1.92
CA SER A 106 -2.19 -7.78 -3.21
C SER A 106 -1.96 -6.26 -3.30
N GLY A 107 -2.02 -5.57 -2.16
CA GLY A 107 -1.72 -4.15 -2.07
C GLY A 107 -0.22 -3.89 -1.93
N ASN A 108 0.14 -2.62 -1.66
CA ASN A 108 1.52 -2.15 -1.56
C ASN A 108 2.41 -3.06 -0.69
N VAL A 109 2.00 -3.35 0.55
CA VAL A 109 2.80 -4.16 1.49
C VAL A 109 3.02 -5.58 0.95
N ALA A 110 1.99 -6.21 0.40
CA ALA A 110 2.07 -7.56 -0.15
C ALA A 110 3.00 -7.62 -1.37
N GLN A 111 2.91 -6.63 -2.27
CA GLN A 111 3.73 -6.54 -3.47
C GLN A 111 5.22 -6.39 -3.13
N TYR A 112 5.56 -5.47 -2.23
CA TYR A 112 6.97 -5.28 -1.82
C TYR A 112 7.48 -6.41 -0.91
N ALA A 113 6.60 -7.07 -0.15
CA ALA A 113 6.98 -8.30 0.54
C ALA A 113 7.32 -9.42 -0.47
N ALA A 114 6.50 -9.59 -1.52
CA ALA A 114 6.79 -10.54 -2.59
C ALA A 114 8.12 -10.22 -3.28
N GLU A 115 8.34 -8.96 -3.65
CA GLU A 115 9.59 -8.52 -4.27
C GLU A 115 10.81 -8.87 -3.40
N LYS A 116 10.74 -8.56 -2.09
CA LYS A 116 11.85 -8.85 -1.19
C LYS A 116 12.06 -10.34 -0.97
N LEU A 117 11.00 -11.12 -0.93
CA LEU A 117 11.08 -12.59 -0.86
C LEU A 117 11.75 -13.18 -2.10
N LEU A 118 11.42 -12.68 -3.30
CA LEU A 118 12.10 -13.07 -4.54
C LEU A 118 13.58 -12.69 -4.54
N HIS A 119 13.95 -11.56 -3.94
CA HIS A 119 15.36 -11.18 -3.74
C HIS A 119 16.08 -12.04 -2.71
N ARG A 120 15.38 -12.86 -1.94
CA ARG A 120 15.90 -13.83 -0.96
C ARG A 120 15.77 -15.27 -1.45
N ASP A 121 15.50 -15.48 -2.75
CA ASP A 121 15.34 -16.78 -3.39
C ASP A 121 14.25 -17.66 -2.74
N ALA A 122 13.24 -17.01 -2.14
CA ALA A 122 12.03 -17.68 -1.68
C ALA A 122 11.03 -17.85 -2.83
N LYS A 123 10.16 -18.86 -2.74
CA LYS A 123 9.09 -19.14 -3.70
C LYS A 123 7.79 -18.53 -3.21
N VAL A 124 7.40 -17.39 -3.79
CA VAL A 124 6.11 -16.77 -3.52
C VAL A 124 5.03 -17.51 -4.31
N LEU A 125 4.10 -18.14 -3.62
CA LEU A 125 3.08 -18.98 -4.23
C LEU A 125 1.74 -18.31 -4.41
N THR A 126 1.39 -17.31 -3.58
CA THR A 126 0.09 -16.67 -3.68
C THR A 126 0.16 -15.17 -3.44
N LEU A 127 -0.73 -14.45 -4.12
CA LEU A 127 -1.24 -13.15 -3.72
C LEU A 127 -2.75 -13.20 -3.68
N SER A 128 -3.42 -12.43 -2.82
CA SER A 128 -4.87 -12.50 -2.67
C SER A 128 -5.51 -11.13 -2.51
N ASP A 129 -6.80 -11.06 -2.79
CA ASP A 129 -7.66 -9.94 -2.42
C ASP A 129 -9.05 -10.44 -2.00
N SER A 130 -10.01 -9.54 -1.80
CA SER A 130 -11.37 -9.92 -1.37
C SER A 130 -12.17 -10.70 -2.42
N GLY A 131 -11.65 -10.84 -3.65
CA GLY A 131 -12.28 -11.58 -4.74
C GLY A 131 -11.71 -12.99 -4.92
N GLY A 132 -10.54 -13.28 -4.33
CA GLY A 132 -9.87 -14.56 -4.50
C GLY A 132 -8.35 -14.47 -4.34
N PHE A 133 -7.67 -15.42 -4.91
CA PHE A 133 -6.21 -15.46 -4.90
C PHE A 133 -5.66 -15.91 -6.25
N GLU A 134 -4.48 -15.45 -6.57
CA GLU A 134 -3.67 -15.94 -7.68
C GLU A 134 -2.67 -16.96 -7.14
N TYR A 135 -2.51 -18.10 -7.85
CA TYR A 135 -1.64 -19.19 -7.41
C TYR A 135 -0.55 -19.49 -8.42
N PHE A 136 0.69 -19.42 -8.00
CA PHE A 136 1.90 -19.70 -8.78
C PHE A 136 2.53 -21.01 -8.29
N PRO A 137 2.21 -22.16 -8.90
CA PRO A 137 2.62 -23.47 -8.39
C PRO A 137 4.15 -23.66 -8.30
N ASP A 138 4.88 -23.07 -9.24
CA ASP A 138 6.35 -23.12 -9.30
C ASP A 138 7.03 -21.95 -8.59
N GLY A 139 6.25 -21.03 -8.08
CA GLY A 139 6.65 -19.74 -7.52
C GLY A 139 6.55 -18.62 -8.56
N MET A 140 6.09 -17.47 -8.12
CA MET A 140 6.03 -16.23 -8.90
C MET A 140 7.45 -15.82 -9.33
N ASN A 141 7.61 -15.38 -10.58
CA ASN A 141 8.84 -14.76 -11.05
C ASN A 141 8.76 -13.22 -11.00
N ARG A 142 9.88 -12.54 -11.31
CA ARG A 142 9.95 -11.07 -11.23
C ARG A 142 9.08 -10.36 -12.27
N ASP A 143 8.97 -10.93 -13.47
CA ASP A 143 8.18 -10.34 -14.55
C ASP A 143 6.68 -10.41 -14.20
N GLN A 144 6.22 -11.56 -13.72
CA GLN A 144 4.85 -11.72 -13.20
C GLN A 144 4.53 -10.74 -12.06
N LEU A 145 5.47 -10.54 -11.13
CA LEU A 145 5.28 -9.56 -10.07
C LEU A 145 5.19 -8.14 -10.63
N HIS A 146 6.07 -7.78 -11.55
CA HIS A 146 6.08 -6.46 -12.18
C HIS A 146 4.77 -6.17 -12.92
N ASP A 147 4.30 -7.12 -13.71
CA ASP A 147 3.04 -7.02 -14.46
C ASP A 147 1.85 -6.85 -13.50
N LEU A 148 1.82 -7.64 -12.42
CA LEU A 148 0.79 -7.53 -11.39
C LEU A 148 0.84 -6.18 -10.66
N MET A 149 2.02 -5.67 -10.35
CA MET A 149 2.19 -4.34 -9.74
C MET A 149 1.68 -3.23 -10.67
N ALA A 150 2.01 -3.29 -11.96
CA ALA A 150 1.52 -2.36 -12.97
C ALA A 150 -0.01 -2.41 -13.08
N PHE A 151 -0.58 -3.61 -13.20
CA PHE A 151 -2.03 -3.83 -13.22
C PHE A 151 -2.72 -3.21 -12.00
N LYS A 152 -2.21 -3.49 -10.80
CA LYS A 152 -2.78 -2.96 -9.53
C LYS A 152 -2.66 -1.44 -9.40
N THR A 153 -1.62 -0.85 -9.96
CA THR A 153 -1.37 0.60 -9.89
C THR A 153 -2.22 1.36 -10.90
N GLU A 154 -2.28 0.88 -12.13
CA GLU A 154 -2.95 1.56 -13.23
C GLU A 154 -4.46 1.33 -13.23
N ARG A 155 -4.88 0.06 -13.16
CA ARG A 155 -6.30 -0.33 -13.25
C ARG A 155 -6.99 -0.36 -11.90
N ARG A 156 -6.26 -0.58 -10.82
CA ARG A 156 -6.77 -0.66 -9.44
C ARG A 156 -7.87 -1.72 -9.27
N ASP A 157 -7.84 -2.73 -10.13
CA ASP A 157 -8.87 -3.76 -10.20
C ASP A 157 -8.53 -4.99 -9.34
N ARG A 158 -9.41 -6.00 -9.34
CA ARG A 158 -9.27 -7.23 -8.56
C ARG A 158 -8.36 -8.23 -9.25
N LEU A 159 -7.77 -9.15 -8.48
CA LEU A 159 -6.95 -10.24 -9.03
C LEU A 159 -7.72 -11.18 -9.96
N ALA A 160 -9.02 -11.38 -9.72
CA ALA A 160 -9.84 -12.19 -10.61
C ALA A 160 -9.83 -11.66 -12.07
N VAL A 161 -9.81 -10.33 -12.25
CA VAL A 161 -9.71 -9.72 -13.59
C VAL A 161 -8.31 -9.92 -14.18
N TYR A 162 -7.28 -9.82 -13.34
CA TYR A 162 -5.90 -10.10 -13.76
C TYR A 162 -5.76 -11.55 -14.27
N ALA A 163 -6.28 -12.51 -13.50
CA ALA A 163 -6.23 -13.94 -13.83
C ALA A 163 -7.02 -14.33 -15.11
N GLU A 164 -8.03 -13.54 -15.51
CA GLU A 164 -8.77 -13.76 -16.76
C GLU A 164 -8.01 -13.26 -18.00
N GLU A 165 -7.02 -12.38 -17.81
CA GLU A 165 -6.26 -11.73 -18.89
C GLU A 165 -4.86 -12.32 -19.10
N THR A 166 -4.35 -13.12 -18.15
CA THR A 166 -3.03 -13.77 -18.18
C THR A 166 -3.11 -15.28 -18.30
#